data_62c4c222d8c0911994b0bacd0dca100f
#
_entry.id   62c4c222d8c0911994b0bacd0dca100f
#
_cell.length_a   1.000
_cell.length_b   1.000
_cell.length_c   1.000
_cell.angle_alpha   90.00
_cell.angle_beta   90.00
_cell.angle_gamma   90.00
#
_symmetry.space_group_name_H-M   'P 1'
#
loop_
_entity.id
_entity.type
_entity.pdbx_description
1 polymer ?
#
loop_
_entity_poly.entity_id
_entity_poly.type
_entity_poly.pdbx_seq_one_letter_code
_entity_poly.pdbx_strand_id
1 'polypeptide(L)' 'MTPKQILKDVYLDLNIRRIANRYFDKPGTWLYQKFDVDNQTDKSNDFSAEEREQLKNALYDLAERIKAAAENL' A
#
# COMPACT_ATOMS: atom_id res chain seq x y z
N MET A 1 9.01 12.55 -2.08
CA MET A 1 8.14 11.70 -2.91
C MET A 1 7.02 11.13 -2.07
N THR A 2 5.83 11.12 -2.62
CA THR A 2 4.69 10.49 -1.94
C THR A 2 4.76 8.97 -2.09
N PRO A 3 4.11 8.22 -1.20
CA PRO A 3 4.05 6.76 -1.36
C PRO A 3 3.50 6.32 -2.72
N LYS A 4 2.52 7.04 -3.26
CA LYS A 4 1.97 6.71 -4.57
C LYS A 4 3.00 6.87 -5.68
N GLN A 5 3.82 7.93 -5.60
CA GLN A 5 4.90 8.14 -6.57
C GLN A 5 5.96 7.06 -6.49
N ILE A 6 6.30 6.65 -5.28
CA ILE A 6 7.28 5.58 -5.06
C ILE A 6 6.77 4.26 -5.67
N LEU A 7 5.47 4.00 -5.54
CA LEU A 7 4.86 2.76 -6.01
C LEU A 7 4.36 2.83 -7.46
N LYS A 8 4.65 3.91 -8.16
CA LYS A 8 4.12 4.16 -9.51
C LYS A 8 4.23 2.95 -10.43
N ASP A 9 5.37 2.27 -10.42
CA ASP A 9 5.63 1.14 -11.31
C ASP A 9 4.70 -0.05 -11.04
N VAL A 10 4.37 -0.27 -9.78
CA VAL A 10 3.63 -1.48 -9.39
C VAL A 10 2.21 -1.20 -8.88
N TYR A 11 1.85 0.08 -8.76
CA TYR A 11 0.58 0.46 -8.11
C TYR A 11 -0.63 -0.23 -8.73
N LEU A 12 -0.70 -0.29 -10.05
CA LEU A 12 -1.85 -0.90 -10.74
C LEU A 12 -1.86 -2.42 -10.65
N ASP A 13 -0.73 -3.02 -10.28
CA ASP A 13 -0.64 -4.46 -10.06
C ASP A 13 -1.02 -4.86 -8.64
N LEU A 14 -1.20 -3.88 -7.76
CA LEU A 14 -1.53 -4.13 -6.36
C LEU A 14 -3.04 -4.12 -6.15
N ASN A 15 -3.50 -5.05 -5.31
CA ASN A 15 -4.89 -5.01 -4.85
C ASN A 15 -4.93 -4.20 -3.56
N ILE A 16 -5.17 -2.91 -3.68
CA ILE A 16 -5.13 -1.97 -2.56
C ILE A 16 -6.14 -2.34 -1.48
N ARG A 17 -7.33 -2.76 -1.88
CA ARG A 17 -8.37 -3.18 -0.93
C ARG A 17 -7.91 -4.35 -0.08
N ARG A 18 -7.29 -5.35 -0.71
CA ARG A 18 -6.80 -6.54 0.00
C ARG A 18 -5.65 -6.20 0.94
N ILE A 19 -4.78 -5.31 0.51
CA ILE A 19 -3.67 -4.85 1.34
C ILE A 19 -4.22 -4.14 2.59
N ALA A 20 -5.21 -3.27 2.42
CA ALA A 20 -5.85 -2.58 3.54
C ALA A 20 -6.47 -3.55 4.51
N ASN A 21 -7.24 -4.52 3.99
CA ASN A 21 -7.95 -5.49 4.85
C ASN A 21 -6.98 -6.42 5.57
N ARG A 22 -5.96 -6.89 4.87
CA ARG A 22 -5.07 -7.92 5.38
C ARG A 22 -3.98 -7.37 6.30
N TYR A 23 -3.38 -6.25 5.91
CA TYR A 23 -2.19 -5.75 6.62
C TYR A 23 -2.49 -4.59 7.56
N PHE A 24 -3.59 -3.89 7.35
CA PHE A 24 -3.94 -2.72 8.16
C PHE A 24 -5.22 -2.92 8.96
N ASP A 25 -5.98 -3.98 8.68
CA ASP A 25 -7.30 -4.22 9.29
C ASP A 25 -8.23 -3.01 9.07
N LYS A 26 -8.20 -2.47 7.85
CA LYS A 26 -8.96 -1.29 7.47
C LYS A 26 -9.70 -1.55 6.15
N PRO A 27 -10.77 -0.79 5.86
CA PRO A 27 -11.43 -0.90 4.57
C PRO A 27 -10.56 -0.33 3.45
N GLY A 28 -10.81 -0.79 2.23
CA GLY A 28 -10.04 -0.34 1.07
C GLY A 28 -10.05 1.16 0.87
N THR A 29 -11.21 1.80 1.14
CA THR A 29 -11.34 3.25 1.00
C THR A 29 -10.36 4.00 1.88
N TRP A 30 -10.07 3.48 3.07
CA TRP A 30 -9.11 4.09 3.98
C TRP A 30 -7.73 4.18 3.33
N LEU A 31 -7.28 3.10 2.70
CA LEU A 31 -5.95 3.07 2.07
C LEU A 31 -5.91 3.89 0.79
N TYR A 32 -6.98 3.85 -0.01
CA TYR A 32 -7.07 4.71 -1.21
C TYR A 32 -6.97 6.18 -0.84
N GLN A 33 -7.59 6.61 0.25
CA GLN A 33 -7.50 7.99 0.71
C GLN A 33 -6.07 8.36 1.10
N LYS A 34 -5.34 7.44 1.71
CA LYS A 34 -3.94 7.66 2.06
C LYS A 34 -3.09 7.89 0.81
N PHE A 35 -3.31 7.08 -0.23
CA PHE A 35 -2.57 7.22 -1.49
C PHE A 35 -2.97 8.46 -2.27
N ASP A 36 -4.16 8.99 -2.06
CA ASP A 36 -4.72 10.08 -2.84
C ASP A 36 -4.41 11.46 -2.24
N VAL A 37 -3.47 11.52 -1.31
CA VAL A 37 -3.13 12.75 -0.58
C VAL A 37 -2.71 13.90 -1.51
N ASP A 38 -2.13 13.59 -2.67
CA ASP A 38 -1.68 14.59 -3.63
C ASP A 38 -2.84 15.42 -4.20
N ASN A 39 -4.05 14.86 -4.18
CA ASN A 39 -5.24 15.51 -4.74
C ASN A 39 -6.11 16.14 -3.65
N GLN A 40 -5.62 16.16 -2.42
CA GLN A 40 -6.35 16.68 -1.27
C GLN A 40 -5.66 17.91 -0.71
N THR A 41 -6.47 18.86 -0.23
CA THR A 41 -5.94 20.02 0.48
C THR A 41 -5.59 19.68 1.92
N ASP A 42 -6.23 18.66 2.47
CA ASP A 42 -6.02 18.23 3.86
C ASP A 42 -4.97 17.14 3.93
N LYS A 43 -3.82 17.47 4.50
CA LYS A 43 -2.69 16.55 4.63
C LYS A 43 -2.84 15.58 5.80
N SER A 44 -3.92 15.68 6.59
CA SER A 44 -4.13 14.77 7.71
C SER A 44 -4.35 13.32 7.27
N ASN A 45 -4.68 13.09 6.00
CA ASN A 45 -4.88 11.76 5.45
C ASN A 45 -3.59 11.11 4.95
N ASP A 46 -2.45 11.81 5.04
CA ASP A 46 -1.17 11.24 4.60
C ASP A 46 -0.73 10.13 5.56
N PHE A 47 0.18 9.29 5.06
CA PHE A 47 0.74 8.22 5.88
C PHE A 47 1.58 8.80 7.02
N SER A 48 1.36 8.31 8.23
CA SER A 48 2.26 8.57 9.35
C SER A 48 3.54 7.76 9.17
N ALA A 49 4.56 8.05 9.99
CA ALA A 49 5.81 7.28 9.96
C ALA A 49 5.55 5.79 10.25
N GLU A 50 4.67 5.51 11.21
CA GLU A 50 4.32 4.14 11.56
C GLU A 50 3.58 3.46 10.41
N GLU A 51 2.67 4.16 9.77
CA GLU A 51 1.92 3.63 8.63
C GLU A 51 2.82 3.37 7.43
N ARG A 52 3.81 4.23 7.20
CA ARG A 52 4.79 4.01 6.13
C ARG A 52 5.60 2.75 6.38
N GLU A 53 6.02 2.52 7.61
CA GLU A 53 6.75 1.31 7.97
C GLU A 53 5.87 0.08 7.83
N GLN A 54 4.61 0.18 8.23
CA GLN A 54 3.65 -0.90 8.09
C GLN A 54 3.40 -1.24 6.62
N LEU A 55 3.27 -0.22 5.77
CA LEU A 55 3.10 -0.42 4.33
C LEU A 55 4.33 -1.08 3.73
N LYS A 56 5.52 -0.64 4.11
CA LYS A 56 6.77 -1.23 3.66
C LYS A 56 6.83 -2.71 3.96
N ASN A 57 6.51 -3.08 5.21
CA ASN A 57 6.53 -4.47 5.63
C ASN A 57 5.45 -5.30 4.93
N ALA A 58 4.29 -4.70 4.69
CA ALA A 58 3.21 -5.35 3.94
C ALA A 58 3.66 -5.69 2.51
N LEU A 59 4.34 -4.75 1.87
CA LEU A 59 4.83 -4.95 0.50
C LEU A 59 5.92 -6.01 0.45
N TYR A 60 6.82 -6.05 1.43
CA TYR A 60 7.83 -7.10 1.51
C TYR A 60 7.19 -8.47 1.69
N ASP A 61 6.20 -8.57 2.58
CA ASP A 61 5.50 -9.84 2.78
C ASP A 61 4.79 -10.29 1.50
N LEU A 62 4.10 -9.37 0.85
CA LEU A 62 3.42 -9.68 -0.41
C LEU A 62 4.41 -10.11 -1.48
N ALA A 63 5.55 -9.44 -1.57
CA ALA A 63 6.59 -9.79 -2.55
C ALA A 63 7.11 -11.21 -2.32
N GLU A 64 7.34 -11.59 -1.07
CA GLU A 64 7.79 -12.95 -0.75
C GLU A 64 6.73 -13.99 -1.11
N ARG A 65 5.47 -13.67 -0.89
CA ARG A 65 4.37 -14.57 -1.24
C ARG A 65 4.24 -14.74 -2.75
N ILE A 66 4.41 -13.65 -3.49
CA ILE A 66 4.40 -13.70 -4.96
C ILE A 66 5.57 -14.54 -5.46
N LYS A 67 6.75 -14.31 -4.91
CA LYS A 67 7.96 -15.05 -5.27
C LYS A 67 7.78 -16.56 -5.03
N ALA A 68 7.26 -16.91 -3.87
CA ALA A 68 7.03 -18.31 -3.52
C ALA A 68 6.04 -18.96 -4.49
N ALA A 69 4.98 -18.25 -4.85
CA ALA A 69 3.99 -18.76 -5.81
C ALA A 69 4.64 -18.95 -7.19
N ALA A 70 5.44 -17.98 -7.61
CA ALA A 70 6.11 -18.05 -8.92
C ALA A 70 7.07 -19.23 -9.01
N GLU A 71 7.75 -19.54 -7.91
CA GLU A 71 8.69 -20.67 -7.88
C GLU A 71 8.00 -22.02 -8.04
N ASN A 72 6.70 -22.08 -7.78
CA ASN A 72 5.88 -23.28 -7.94
C ASN A 72 5.23 -23.39 -9.33
N LEU A 73 5.41 -22.38 -10.16
CA LEU A 73 4.93 -22.45 -11.52
C LEU A 73 5.97 -23.11 -12.42
#